data_7735a0f233e6bfbcbc499949ac50ed46
#
_entry.id   7735a0f233e6bfbcbc499949ac50ed46
#
_cell.length_a   1.000
_cell.length_b   1.000
_cell.length_c   1.000
_cell.angle_alpha   90.00
_cell.angle_beta   90.00
_cell.angle_gamma   90.00
#
_symmetry.space_group_name_H-M   'P 1'
#
loop_
_entity.id
_entity.type
_entity.pdbx_description
1 polymer ?
#
loop_
_entity_poly.entity_id
_entity_poly.type
_entity_poly.pdbx_seq_one_letter_code
_entity_poly.pdbx_strand_id
1 'polypeptide(L)'
;ICVTRSGQPRHSRLQVLHESKHLLLIRRCKTHMARISGVDLPREKRVEIGLTYIYGIGRTSSKRILEKAGVDPDIRCKDLSDEDVAKLREVIDDTMVVEGDLRREIALNIKRLQEIGCYRGIRHRRGLPVRGQKTKTNARTRKGPKRTVANKKK
;
A
#
# COMPACT_ATOMS: atom_id res chain seq x y z
N ILE A 1 -4.36 25.82 56.22
CA ILE A 1 -3.27 25.18 55.41
C ILE A 1 -2.70 24.03 56.25
N CYS A 2 -3.15 22.80 56.04
CA CYS A 2 -2.56 21.61 56.69
C CYS A 2 -1.41 21.09 55.81
N VAL A 3 -0.19 21.29 56.27
CA VAL A 3 1.01 20.75 55.64
C VAL A 3 1.32 19.41 56.31
N THR A 4 1.48 18.34 55.49
CA THR A 4 1.99 17.06 56.00
C THR A 4 3.50 17.13 56.18
N ARG A 5 4.04 16.34 57.12
CA ARG A 5 5.47 16.28 57.52
C ARG A 5 6.48 16.01 56.37
N SER A 6 6.02 15.76 55.13
CA SER A 6 6.84 15.46 53.93
C SER A 6 6.84 16.58 52.88
N GLY A 7 6.24 17.74 53.13
CA GLY A 7 6.33 18.91 52.24
C GLY A 7 5.74 18.78 50.84
N GLN A 8 5.00 17.72 50.50
CA GLN A 8 4.40 17.58 49.21
C GLN A 8 2.95 18.11 49.18
N PRO A 9 2.56 18.90 48.15
CA PRO A 9 1.19 19.39 48.00
C PRO A 9 0.26 18.22 47.73
N ARG A 10 -0.83 18.09 48.49
CA ARG A 10 -1.90 17.12 48.19
C ARG A 10 -2.65 17.58 46.95
N HIS A 11 -2.36 16.97 45.83
CA HIS A 11 -3.26 17.10 44.66
C HIS A 11 -4.64 16.54 44.99
N SER A 12 -5.67 17.33 44.78
CA SER A 12 -7.04 16.91 45.06
C SER A 12 -7.40 15.72 44.14
N ARG A 13 -8.14 14.76 44.67
CA ARG A 13 -8.58 13.54 43.97
C ARG A 13 -9.27 13.87 42.60
N LEU A 14 -9.84 15.07 42.50
CA LEU A 14 -10.48 15.60 41.30
C LEU A 14 -9.47 16.03 40.22
N GLN A 15 -8.29 16.56 40.57
CA GLN A 15 -7.24 16.91 39.64
C GLN A 15 -6.63 15.68 38.96
N VAL A 16 -6.34 14.64 39.76
CA VAL A 16 -5.80 13.38 39.23
C VAL A 16 -6.80 12.68 38.30
N LEU A 17 -8.10 12.74 38.61
CA LEU A 17 -9.16 12.20 37.74
C LEU A 17 -9.35 13.01 36.48
N HIS A 18 -9.11 14.32 36.51
CA HIS A 18 -9.21 15.18 35.30
C HIS A 18 -8.03 14.93 34.37
N GLU A 19 -6.81 14.82 34.88
CA GLU A 19 -5.61 14.48 34.11
C GLU A 19 -5.70 13.08 33.48
N SER A 20 -6.19 12.09 34.24
CA SER A 20 -6.37 10.72 33.69
C SER A 20 -7.44 10.67 32.58
N LYS A 21 -8.52 11.44 32.70
CA LYS A 21 -9.53 11.57 31.65
C LYS A 21 -8.99 12.28 30.41
N HIS A 22 -8.19 13.32 30.59
CA HIS A 22 -7.56 14.04 29.46
C HIS A 22 -6.54 13.17 28.73
N LEU A 23 -5.73 12.39 29.44
CA LEU A 23 -4.82 11.40 28.86
C LEU A 23 -5.56 10.27 28.13
N LEU A 24 -6.70 9.82 28.64
CA LEU A 24 -7.56 8.82 27.99
C LEU A 24 -8.27 9.39 26.73
N LEU A 25 -8.65 10.67 26.72
CA LEU A 25 -9.21 11.33 25.54
C LEU A 25 -8.17 11.51 24.43
N ILE A 26 -6.93 11.84 24.78
CA ILE A 26 -5.82 11.99 23.81
C ILE A 26 -5.47 10.64 23.18
N ARG A 27 -5.60 9.52 23.90
CA ARG A 27 -5.43 8.17 23.35
C ARG A 27 -6.54 7.76 22.37
N ARG A 28 -7.70 8.42 22.39
CA ARG A 28 -8.89 8.03 21.61
C ARG A 28 -8.95 8.54 20.17
N CYS A 29 -8.07 9.44 19.76
CA CYS A 29 -8.12 10.10 18.45
C CYS A 29 -6.81 10.04 17.67
N LYS A 30 -6.22 8.86 17.49
CA LYS A 30 -5.26 8.65 16.40
C LYS A 30 -5.68 7.44 15.59
N THR A 31 -6.80 7.56 14.87
CA THR A 31 -7.10 6.68 13.74
C THR A 31 -6.22 7.12 12.56
N HIS A 32 -4.91 7.10 12.76
CA HIS A 32 -3.96 7.44 11.71
C HIS A 32 -3.95 6.29 10.70
N MET A 33 -4.49 6.55 9.51
CA MET A 33 -4.31 5.63 8.37
C MET A 33 -2.94 5.93 7.77
N ALA A 34 -2.02 4.98 7.89
CA ALA A 34 -0.73 5.10 7.24
C ALA A 34 -0.95 5.13 5.72
N ARG A 35 -0.65 6.28 5.09
CA ARG A 35 -0.74 6.47 3.65
C ARG A 35 0.65 6.61 3.08
N ILE A 36 1.03 5.71 2.16
CA ILE A 36 2.35 5.70 1.52
C ILE A 36 2.15 5.72 0.00
N SER A 37 2.87 6.60 -0.69
CA SER A 37 2.81 6.77 -2.16
C SER A 37 1.37 6.91 -2.70
N GLY A 38 0.49 7.58 -1.92
CA GLY A 38 -0.91 7.79 -2.28
C GLY A 38 -1.86 6.62 -1.98
N VAL A 39 -1.37 5.50 -1.45
CA VAL A 39 -2.16 4.31 -1.11
C VAL A 39 -2.37 4.21 0.40
N ASP A 40 -3.60 3.96 0.82
CA ASP A 40 -3.94 3.72 2.22
C ASP A 40 -3.66 2.25 2.56
N LEU A 41 -2.85 2.02 3.59
CA LEU A 41 -2.49 0.68 4.01
C LEU A 41 -3.62 0.02 4.82
N PRO A 42 -3.88 -1.28 4.65
CA PRO A 42 -4.89 -2.01 5.41
C PRO A 42 -4.46 -2.15 6.88
N ARG A 43 -5.24 -1.61 7.80
CA ARG A 43 -4.93 -1.48 9.23
C ARG A 43 -4.60 -2.81 9.91
N GLU A 44 -5.37 -3.85 9.61
CA GLU A 44 -5.29 -5.15 10.30
C GLU A 44 -4.17 -6.06 9.78
N LYS A 45 -3.51 -5.67 8.71
CA LYS A 45 -2.42 -6.47 8.12
C LYS A 45 -1.08 -6.09 8.72
N ARG A 46 -0.14 -7.05 8.72
CA ARG A 46 1.27 -6.79 9.02
C ARG A 46 1.86 -5.84 7.98
N VAL A 47 2.83 -5.04 8.37
CA VAL A 47 3.48 -4.07 7.46
C VAL A 47 4.06 -4.77 6.22
N GLU A 48 4.67 -5.94 6.37
CA GLU A 48 5.16 -6.76 5.25
C GLU A 48 4.09 -6.98 4.18
N ILE A 49 2.86 -7.30 4.60
CA ILE A 49 1.74 -7.55 3.68
C ILE A 49 1.10 -6.22 3.25
N GLY A 50 1.02 -5.24 4.17
CA GLY A 50 0.49 -3.90 3.87
C GLY A 50 1.19 -3.22 2.71
N LEU A 51 2.52 -3.26 2.67
CA LEU A 51 3.31 -2.68 1.58
C LEU A 51 3.03 -3.33 0.21
N THR A 52 2.63 -4.59 0.16
CA THR A 52 2.29 -5.25 -1.11
C THR A 52 1.02 -4.74 -1.77
N TYR A 53 0.22 -3.90 -1.11
CA TYR A 53 -0.93 -3.22 -1.71
C TYR A 53 -0.51 -2.06 -2.61
N ILE A 54 0.73 -1.58 -2.48
CA ILE A 54 1.31 -0.56 -3.35
C ILE A 54 1.74 -1.24 -4.66
N TYR A 55 1.28 -0.71 -5.78
CA TYR A 55 1.63 -1.24 -7.10
C TYR A 55 3.13 -1.06 -7.37
N GLY A 56 3.82 -2.17 -7.62
CA GLY A 56 5.27 -2.24 -7.80
C GLY A 56 6.02 -2.90 -6.64
N ILE A 57 5.39 -3.02 -5.46
CA ILE A 57 6.00 -3.65 -4.30
C ILE A 57 5.46 -5.08 -4.15
N GLY A 58 6.33 -6.06 -4.29
CA GLY A 58 6.05 -7.47 -3.99
C GLY A 58 6.57 -7.85 -2.61
N ARG A 59 6.32 -9.08 -2.17
CA ARG A 59 6.76 -9.58 -0.84
C ARG A 59 8.29 -9.48 -0.64
N THR A 60 9.06 -9.81 -1.66
CA THR A 60 10.53 -9.74 -1.62
C THR A 60 11.01 -8.28 -1.51
N SER A 61 10.40 -7.37 -2.27
CA SER A 61 10.71 -5.94 -2.19
C SER A 61 10.30 -5.35 -0.85
N SER A 62 9.13 -5.74 -0.34
CA SER A 62 8.66 -5.32 0.99
C SER A 62 9.66 -5.67 2.08
N LYS A 63 10.17 -6.90 2.12
CA LYS A 63 11.20 -7.31 3.09
C LYS A 63 12.46 -6.45 3.01
N ARG A 64 12.98 -6.22 1.79
CA ARG A 64 14.16 -5.38 1.58
C ARG A 64 13.96 -3.93 2.03
N ILE A 65 12.75 -3.39 1.82
CA ILE A 65 12.40 -2.04 2.27
C ILE A 65 12.39 -1.98 3.80
N LEU A 66 11.76 -2.97 4.45
CA LEU A 66 11.70 -3.05 5.92
C LEU A 66 13.07 -3.23 6.56
N GLU A 67 13.93 -4.07 5.97
CA GLU A 67 15.32 -4.25 6.40
C GLU A 67 16.12 -2.94 6.33
N LYS A 68 15.96 -2.17 5.23
CA LYS A 68 16.64 -0.87 5.06
C LYS A 68 16.10 0.20 6.00
N ALA A 69 14.79 0.22 6.23
CA ALA A 69 14.15 1.18 7.13
C ALA A 69 14.35 0.83 8.61
N GLY A 70 14.79 -0.40 8.93
CA GLY A 70 14.94 -0.89 10.30
C GLY A 70 13.59 -1.07 11.04
N VAL A 71 12.53 -1.41 10.30
CA VAL A 71 11.17 -1.60 10.83
C VAL A 71 10.85 -3.10 10.92
N ASP A 72 10.31 -3.54 12.04
CA ASP A 72 9.90 -4.93 12.24
C ASP A 72 8.76 -5.31 11.28
N PRO A 73 8.90 -6.37 10.47
CA PRO A 73 7.90 -6.83 9.52
C PRO A 73 6.58 -7.29 10.14
N ASP A 74 6.59 -7.71 11.41
CA ASP A 74 5.43 -8.26 12.09
C ASP A 74 4.50 -7.21 12.73
N ILE A 75 4.94 -5.97 12.85
CA ILE A 75 4.12 -4.85 13.32
C ILE A 75 2.89 -4.69 12.40
N ARG A 76 1.72 -4.39 12.98
CA ARG A 76 0.52 -4.10 12.21
C ARG A 76 0.54 -2.67 11.69
N CYS A 77 -0.05 -2.43 10.53
CA CYS A 77 -0.07 -1.10 9.90
C CYS A 77 -0.74 -0.02 10.78
N LYS A 78 -1.64 -0.41 11.69
CA LYS A 78 -2.28 0.50 12.65
C LYS A 78 -1.36 0.96 13.79
N ASP A 79 -0.33 0.16 14.10
CA ASP A 79 0.58 0.36 15.24
C ASP A 79 1.89 1.04 14.79
N LEU A 80 2.01 1.40 13.49
CA LEU A 80 3.15 2.13 12.95
C LEU A 80 3.24 3.55 13.54
N SER A 81 4.46 3.96 13.92
CA SER A 81 4.74 5.35 14.29
C SER A 81 4.83 6.25 13.05
N ASP A 82 4.58 7.54 13.23
CA ASP A 82 4.73 8.53 12.14
C ASP A 82 6.19 8.60 11.65
N GLU A 83 7.16 8.35 12.54
CA GLU A 83 8.59 8.29 12.20
C GLU A 83 8.91 7.10 11.31
N ASP A 84 8.35 5.92 11.60
CA ASP A 84 8.56 4.72 10.78
C ASP A 84 7.90 4.87 9.40
N VAL A 85 6.73 5.50 9.35
CA VAL A 85 6.06 5.83 8.07
C VAL A 85 6.91 6.78 7.25
N ALA A 86 7.57 7.78 7.87
CA ALA A 86 8.47 8.70 7.18
C ALA A 86 9.69 7.97 6.60
N LYS A 87 10.36 7.13 7.40
CA LYS A 87 11.49 6.29 6.95
C LYS A 87 11.10 5.37 5.80
N LEU A 88 9.93 4.73 5.89
CA LEU A 88 9.45 3.87 4.82
C LEU A 88 9.20 4.63 3.52
N ARG A 89 8.66 5.86 3.58
CA ARG A 89 8.48 6.71 2.38
C ARG A 89 9.81 7.05 1.75
N GLU A 90 10.78 7.54 2.53
CA GLU A 90 12.11 7.88 2.06
C GLU A 90 12.79 6.69 1.36
N VAL A 91 12.81 5.52 1.99
CA VAL A 91 13.39 4.31 1.40
C VAL A 91 12.68 3.88 0.12
N ILE A 92 11.35 4.02 0.03
CA ILE A 92 10.59 3.67 -1.18
C ILE A 92 10.91 4.64 -2.32
N ASP A 93 10.87 5.94 -2.04
CA ASP A 93 11.12 6.98 -3.03
C ASP A 93 12.54 6.89 -3.60
N ASP A 94 13.53 6.54 -2.76
CA ASP A 94 14.93 6.36 -3.18
C ASP A 94 15.18 5.08 -3.99
N THR A 95 14.46 3.99 -3.69
CA THR A 95 14.83 2.67 -4.21
C THR A 95 13.96 2.16 -5.33
N MET A 96 12.73 2.65 -5.47
CA MET A 96 11.73 2.04 -6.37
C MET A 96 10.80 3.08 -7.00
N VAL A 97 10.51 2.86 -8.27
CA VAL A 97 9.41 3.55 -8.95
C VAL A 97 8.12 2.78 -8.66
N VAL A 98 7.12 3.44 -8.12
CA VAL A 98 5.86 2.80 -7.68
C VAL A 98 4.63 3.54 -8.22
N GLU A 99 3.48 2.90 -8.11
CA GLU A 99 2.14 3.44 -8.41
C GLU A 99 2.05 4.20 -9.74
N GLY A 100 1.80 5.50 -9.71
CA GLY A 100 1.53 6.33 -10.87
C GLY A 100 2.67 6.35 -11.89
N ASP A 101 3.89 6.49 -11.42
CA ASP A 101 5.07 6.58 -12.27
C ASP A 101 5.40 5.25 -12.93
N LEU A 102 5.29 4.13 -12.18
CA LEU A 102 5.45 2.80 -12.74
C LEU A 102 4.36 2.48 -13.77
N ARG A 103 3.11 2.87 -13.50
CA ARG A 103 1.99 2.67 -14.46
C ARG A 103 2.23 3.48 -15.74
N ARG A 104 2.72 4.72 -15.61
CA ARG A 104 3.08 5.58 -16.74
C ARG A 104 4.19 4.97 -17.57
N GLU A 105 5.25 4.50 -16.91
CA GLU A 105 6.38 3.85 -17.58
C GLU A 105 5.94 2.61 -18.37
N ILE A 106 5.15 1.73 -17.76
CA ILE A 106 4.62 0.54 -18.43
C ILE A 106 3.75 0.92 -19.63
N ALA A 107 2.88 1.92 -19.49
CA ALA A 107 2.03 2.40 -20.56
C ALA A 107 2.84 2.96 -21.73
N LEU A 108 3.88 3.76 -21.46
CA LEU A 108 4.78 4.29 -22.47
C LEU A 108 5.56 3.17 -23.17
N ASN A 109 6.04 2.17 -22.42
CA ASN A 109 6.73 1.01 -23.01
C ASN A 109 5.82 0.22 -23.96
N ILE A 110 4.57 0.01 -23.58
CA ILE A 110 3.57 -0.65 -24.46
C ILE A 110 3.29 0.21 -25.69
N LYS A 111 3.08 1.51 -25.52
CA LYS A 111 2.84 2.46 -26.62
C LYS A 111 4.00 2.44 -27.61
N ARG A 112 5.24 2.51 -27.14
CA ARG A 112 6.45 2.42 -27.97
C ARG A 112 6.48 1.12 -28.80
N LEU A 113 6.15 -0.04 -28.21
CA LEU A 113 6.07 -1.30 -28.95
C LEU A 113 5.00 -1.29 -30.04
N GLN A 114 3.88 -0.61 -29.79
CA GLN A 114 2.79 -0.47 -30.77
C GLN A 114 3.16 0.47 -31.92
N GLU A 115 3.90 1.54 -31.66
CA GLU A 115 4.39 2.50 -32.65
C GLU A 115 5.44 1.88 -33.58
N ILE A 116 6.37 1.12 -33.01
CA ILE A 116 7.38 0.36 -33.79
C ILE A 116 6.71 -0.70 -34.69
N GLY A 117 5.45 -1.12 -34.40
CA GLY A 117 4.74 -2.13 -35.16
C GLY A 117 5.26 -3.56 -34.99
N CYS A 118 6.06 -3.82 -33.94
CA CYS A 118 6.59 -5.16 -33.67
C CYS A 118 5.47 -6.17 -33.31
N TYR A 119 5.73 -7.47 -33.46
CA TYR A 119 4.75 -8.53 -33.18
C TYR A 119 4.11 -8.37 -31.78
N ARG A 120 4.90 -8.09 -30.73
CA ARG A 120 4.38 -7.86 -29.38
C ARG A 120 3.45 -6.65 -29.33
N GLY A 121 3.79 -5.55 -30.00
CA GLY A 121 2.96 -4.35 -30.08
C GLY A 121 1.62 -4.62 -30.76
N ILE A 122 1.61 -5.36 -31.86
CA ILE A 122 0.38 -5.79 -32.56
C ILE A 122 -0.48 -6.65 -31.63
N ARG A 123 0.13 -7.57 -30.88
CA ARG A 123 -0.59 -8.40 -29.90
C ARG A 123 -1.21 -7.57 -28.76
N HIS A 124 -0.50 -6.56 -28.25
CA HIS A 124 -1.03 -5.61 -27.27
C HIS A 124 -2.23 -4.84 -27.84
N ARG A 125 -2.12 -4.31 -29.06
CA ARG A 125 -3.21 -3.59 -29.74
C ARG A 125 -4.46 -4.43 -29.92
N ARG A 126 -4.31 -5.73 -30.23
CA ARG A 126 -5.42 -6.68 -30.40
C ARG A 126 -5.96 -7.28 -29.10
N GLY A 127 -5.41 -6.94 -27.94
CA GLY A 127 -5.80 -7.53 -26.64
C GLY A 127 -5.54 -9.03 -26.54
N LEU A 128 -4.51 -9.53 -27.25
CA LEU A 128 -4.17 -10.96 -27.29
C LEU A 128 -2.94 -11.26 -26.42
N PRO A 129 -2.73 -12.53 -25.99
CA PRO A 129 -1.51 -12.94 -25.32
C PRO A 129 -0.27 -12.59 -26.11
N VAL A 130 0.78 -12.10 -25.41
CA VAL A 130 1.97 -11.54 -26.03
C VAL A 130 3.16 -12.51 -26.02
N ARG A 131 3.11 -13.54 -25.15
CA ARG A 131 4.21 -14.48 -24.90
C ARG A 131 4.06 -15.80 -25.65
N GLY A 132 3.44 -15.83 -26.83
CA GLY A 132 3.31 -17.01 -27.67
C GLY A 132 2.28 -18.06 -27.21
N GLN A 133 1.43 -17.74 -26.23
CA GLN A 133 0.40 -18.68 -25.76
C GLN A 133 -0.61 -19.01 -26.88
N LYS A 134 -1.10 -20.25 -26.86
CA LYS A 134 -2.18 -20.71 -27.77
C LYS A 134 -3.44 -19.86 -27.58
N THR A 135 -4.05 -19.44 -28.68
CA THR A 135 -5.24 -18.58 -28.68
C THR A 135 -6.47 -19.22 -29.28
N LYS A 136 -6.36 -20.43 -29.87
CA LYS A 136 -7.47 -21.12 -30.52
C LYS A 136 -8.60 -21.46 -29.52
N THR A 137 -8.26 -22.00 -28.36
CA THR A 137 -9.24 -22.50 -27.37
C THR A 137 -9.37 -21.58 -26.16
N ASN A 138 -8.27 -21.21 -25.54
CA ASN A 138 -8.18 -20.52 -24.25
C ASN A 138 -7.73 -19.06 -24.40
N ALA A 139 -6.93 -18.55 -23.49
CA ALA A 139 -6.47 -17.16 -23.37
C ALA A 139 -7.59 -16.18 -22.95
N ARG A 140 -8.52 -16.64 -22.10
CA ARG A 140 -9.67 -15.85 -21.64
C ARG A 140 -9.30 -14.64 -20.82
N THR A 141 -8.24 -14.72 -20.02
CA THR A 141 -7.73 -13.59 -19.22
C THR A 141 -7.48 -12.34 -20.07
N ARG A 142 -6.95 -12.49 -21.30
CA ARG A 142 -6.69 -11.37 -22.22
C ARG A 142 -7.88 -11.08 -23.14
N LYS A 143 -8.57 -12.11 -23.62
CA LYS A 143 -9.69 -11.98 -24.55
C LYS A 143 -11.00 -11.57 -23.86
N GLY A 144 -11.10 -11.77 -22.55
CA GLY A 144 -12.34 -11.60 -21.79
C GLY A 144 -13.33 -12.77 -21.95
N PRO A 145 -14.55 -12.63 -21.41
CA PRO A 145 -15.58 -13.67 -21.48
C PRO A 145 -15.95 -14.01 -22.94
N LYS A 146 -16.48 -15.20 -23.16
CA LYS A 146 -16.96 -15.61 -24.48
C LYS A 146 -18.16 -14.74 -24.88
N ARG A 147 -18.06 -14.07 -26.01
CA ARG A 147 -19.22 -13.37 -26.61
C ARG A 147 -19.96 -14.33 -27.50
N THR A 148 -21.24 -14.56 -27.20
CA THR A 148 -22.16 -15.27 -28.10
C THR A 148 -22.52 -14.34 -29.26
N VAL A 149 -22.43 -14.84 -30.48
CA VAL A 149 -22.97 -14.11 -31.63
C VAL A 149 -24.49 -14.34 -31.63
N ALA A 150 -25.23 -13.32 -31.22
CA ALA A 150 -26.69 -13.34 -31.35
C ALA A 150 -27.06 -13.37 -32.84
N ASN A 151 -28.01 -14.23 -33.18
CA ASN A 151 -28.61 -14.33 -34.52
C ASN A 151 -27.70 -14.80 -35.67
N LYS A 152 -27.17 -16.02 -35.58
CA LYS A 152 -26.93 -16.79 -36.78
C LYS A 152 -28.28 -17.40 -37.18
N LYS A 153 -29.11 -16.67 -37.95
CA LYS A 153 -30.24 -17.27 -38.63
C LYS A 153 -29.70 -18.43 -39.49
N LYS A 154 -30.20 -19.63 -39.24
CA LYS A 154 -30.00 -20.77 -40.16
C LYS A 154 -30.72 -20.49 -41.49
#